data_067170ffc90d8598f0bd20f85df81de2
#
_entry.id   067170ffc90d8598f0bd20f85df81de2
#
_cell.length_a   1.000
_cell.length_b   1.000
_cell.length_c   1.000
_cell.angle_alpha   90.00
_cell.angle_beta   90.00
_cell.angle_gamma   90.00
#
_symmetry.space_group_name_H-M   'P 1'
#
loop_
_entity.id
_entity.type
_entity.pdbx_description
1 polymer ?
#
loop_
_entity_poly.entity_id
_entity_poly.type
_entity_poly.pdbx_seq_one_letter_code
_entity_poly.pdbx_strand_id
1 'polypeptide(L)'
;YQEVLKDGYLKTQSGDIESKLSLLPLAMRMGGPREALLHAQIRKNYGCTHIIIGRDHAGPGNDSKGNPFYRPYDAQELLNDYKEEIGIGIVPFQFMVYTPGDDKYKPLEMLADKEKYLTISGTELRNLLDTGEDIPDWFTYPEVVRELKRSRPPLNMRGFTIFFTGLSGSGKSTIANGLMIKLLEEGSRPVTLLDGDIVRTHLSSELGFSKKHRSL
;
A
#
# COMPACT_ATOMS: atom_id res chain seq x y z
N TYR A 1 10.32 -0.75 -7.86
CA TYR A 1 11.08 -2.02 -7.90
C TYR A 1 11.88 -2.20 -9.21
N GLN A 2 11.27 -2.00 -10.39
CA GLN A 2 11.99 -2.16 -11.66
C GLN A 2 13.21 -1.23 -11.77
N GLU A 3 13.10 0.01 -11.31
CA GLU A 3 14.21 0.97 -11.30
C GLU A 3 15.33 0.50 -10.34
N VAL A 4 14.96 0.07 -9.13
CA VAL A 4 15.92 -0.46 -8.14
C VAL A 4 16.70 -1.67 -8.70
N LEU A 5 16.03 -2.54 -9.47
CA LEU A 5 16.69 -3.68 -10.12
C LEU A 5 17.65 -3.27 -11.23
N LYS A 6 17.29 -2.23 -12.03
CA LYS A 6 18.12 -1.72 -13.12
C LYS A 6 19.37 -0.99 -12.63
N ASP A 7 19.23 -0.23 -11.54
CA ASP A 7 20.30 0.62 -11.01
C ASP A 7 21.38 -0.15 -10.23
N GLY A 8 21.25 -1.48 -10.16
CA GLY A 8 22.30 -2.34 -9.61
C GLY A 8 22.43 -2.29 -8.08
N TYR A 9 21.41 -1.84 -7.36
CA TYR A 9 21.39 -1.85 -5.88
C TYR A 9 21.45 -3.26 -5.27
N LEU A 10 21.20 -4.30 -6.06
CA LEU A 10 21.26 -5.71 -5.64
C LEU A 10 22.57 -6.37 -6.07
N LYS A 11 23.71 -5.72 -5.89
CA LYS A 11 25.02 -6.31 -6.12
C LYS A 11 25.58 -6.88 -4.83
N THR A 12 26.16 -8.06 -4.89
CA THR A 12 26.93 -8.64 -3.80
C THR A 12 28.43 -8.53 -4.06
N GLN A 13 29.25 -8.73 -3.03
CA GLN A 13 30.70 -8.83 -3.17
C GLN A 13 31.13 -10.02 -4.05
N SER A 14 30.27 -11.01 -4.24
CA SER A 14 30.52 -12.24 -5.01
C SER A 14 30.00 -12.22 -6.45
N GLY A 15 29.38 -11.12 -6.89
CA GLY A 15 28.84 -10.98 -8.25
C GLY A 15 27.42 -10.47 -8.32
N ASP A 16 26.87 -10.42 -9.53
CA ASP A 16 25.49 -9.97 -9.74
C ASP A 16 24.49 -11.02 -9.24
N ILE A 17 23.50 -10.57 -8.45
CA ILE A 17 22.37 -11.43 -8.08
C ILE A 17 21.38 -11.41 -9.25
N GLU A 18 21.06 -12.58 -9.78
CA GLU A 18 19.94 -12.69 -10.71
C GLU A 18 18.63 -12.36 -9.97
N SER A 19 17.99 -11.27 -10.37
CA SER A 19 16.77 -10.78 -9.74
C SER A 19 15.60 -10.84 -10.71
N LYS A 20 14.49 -11.46 -10.28
CA LYS A 20 13.27 -11.56 -11.07
C LYS A 20 12.10 -10.95 -10.33
N LEU A 21 11.45 -9.97 -10.94
CA LEU A 21 10.20 -9.41 -10.46
C LEU A 21 9.01 -10.16 -11.07
N SER A 22 8.14 -10.68 -10.23
CA SER A 22 6.88 -11.30 -10.63
C SER A 22 5.72 -10.71 -9.86
N LEU A 23 4.59 -10.49 -10.52
CA LEU A 23 3.35 -10.05 -9.88
C LEU A 23 2.61 -11.26 -9.33
N LEU A 24 2.10 -11.14 -8.13
CA LEU A 24 1.26 -12.14 -7.48
C LEU A 24 -0.13 -11.55 -7.27
N PRO A 25 -1.16 -12.00 -8.00
CA PRO A 25 -2.54 -11.51 -7.84
C PRO A 25 -3.20 -12.16 -6.60
N LEU A 26 -2.69 -11.81 -5.42
CA LEU A 26 -3.16 -12.30 -4.14
C LEU A 26 -3.66 -11.12 -3.30
N ALA A 27 -4.94 -11.15 -2.93
CA ALA A 27 -5.50 -10.20 -1.99
C ALA A 27 -5.15 -10.61 -0.55
N MET A 28 -4.45 -9.73 0.18
CA MET A 28 -4.17 -9.92 1.60
C MET A 28 -5.46 -9.87 2.40
N ARG A 29 -5.61 -10.81 3.35
CA ARG A 29 -6.76 -10.91 4.26
C ARG A 29 -6.44 -10.42 5.67
N MET A 30 -5.17 -10.15 5.95
CA MET A 30 -4.65 -9.74 7.26
C MET A 30 -4.97 -10.80 8.33
N GLY A 31 -4.82 -12.08 7.97
CA GLY A 31 -5.14 -13.25 8.80
C GLY A 31 -4.00 -13.70 9.72
N GLY A 32 -2.92 -12.90 9.83
CA GLY A 32 -1.79 -13.14 10.70
C GLY A 32 -1.02 -14.43 10.38
N PRO A 33 -0.61 -15.21 11.41
CA PRO A 33 0.21 -16.41 11.23
C PRO A 33 -0.36 -17.44 10.24
N ARG A 34 -1.68 -17.62 10.20
CA ARG A 34 -2.32 -18.54 9.25
C ARG A 34 -2.19 -18.07 7.80
N GLU A 35 -2.27 -16.77 7.56
CA GLU A 35 -2.06 -16.23 6.22
C GLU A 35 -0.58 -16.31 5.83
N ALA A 36 0.33 -16.20 6.78
CA ALA A 36 1.76 -16.42 6.53
C ALA A 36 2.03 -17.86 6.03
N LEU A 37 1.36 -18.88 6.58
CA LEU A 37 1.42 -20.27 6.06
C LEU A 37 0.94 -20.35 4.60
N LEU A 38 -0.20 -19.73 4.29
CA LEU A 38 -0.70 -19.66 2.92
C LEU A 38 0.30 -18.95 2.00
N HIS A 39 0.91 -17.87 2.45
CA HIS A 39 1.93 -17.15 1.68
C HIS A 39 3.15 -18.03 1.41
N ALA A 40 3.61 -18.80 2.38
CA ALA A 40 4.73 -19.73 2.21
C ALA A 40 4.40 -20.80 1.16
N GLN A 41 3.21 -21.40 1.23
CA GLN A 41 2.78 -22.40 0.26
C GLN A 41 2.65 -21.83 -1.15
N ILE A 42 2.10 -20.63 -1.30
CA ILE A 42 2.02 -19.96 -2.60
C ILE A 42 3.43 -19.70 -3.16
N ARG A 43 4.36 -19.19 -2.34
CA ARG A 43 5.76 -18.96 -2.78
C ARG A 43 6.44 -20.26 -3.21
N LYS A 44 6.22 -21.36 -2.49
CA LYS A 44 6.70 -22.69 -2.91
C LYS A 44 6.14 -23.07 -4.27
N ASN A 45 4.84 -22.87 -4.51
CA ASN A 45 4.20 -23.16 -5.80
C ASN A 45 4.76 -22.31 -6.95
N TYR A 46 5.31 -21.11 -6.65
CA TYR A 46 6.04 -20.27 -7.60
C TYR A 46 7.52 -20.68 -7.76
N GLY A 47 7.95 -21.78 -7.15
CA GLY A 47 9.31 -22.31 -7.26
C GLY A 47 10.30 -21.72 -6.27
N CYS A 48 9.85 -20.96 -5.28
CA CYS A 48 10.75 -20.43 -4.25
C CYS A 48 11.19 -21.55 -3.29
N THR A 49 12.47 -21.57 -2.95
CA THR A 49 13.04 -22.47 -1.94
C THR A 49 13.01 -21.87 -0.54
N HIS A 50 12.94 -20.54 -0.44
CA HIS A 50 12.92 -19.80 0.82
C HIS A 50 11.92 -18.65 0.74
N ILE A 51 11.39 -18.25 1.91
CA ILE A 51 10.52 -17.09 2.07
C ILE A 51 11.04 -16.22 3.22
N ILE A 52 11.06 -14.89 3.00
CA ILE A 52 11.36 -13.91 4.05
C ILE A 52 10.06 -13.61 4.81
N ILE A 53 10.10 -13.76 6.13
CA ILE A 53 8.99 -13.44 7.03
C ILE A 53 9.43 -12.34 7.97
N GLY A 54 8.84 -11.17 7.83
CA GLY A 54 9.10 -10.02 8.69
C GLY A 54 8.30 -10.04 10.00
N ARG A 55 8.55 -9.02 10.82
CA ARG A 55 7.75 -8.73 12.01
C ARG A 55 6.28 -8.49 11.62
N ASP A 56 5.35 -9.03 12.40
CA ASP A 56 3.89 -8.88 12.21
C ASP A 56 3.42 -9.20 10.78
N HIS A 57 3.97 -10.28 10.20
CA HIS A 57 3.69 -10.68 8.83
C HIS A 57 2.19 -11.01 8.65
N ALA A 58 1.53 -10.28 7.75
CA ALA A 58 0.10 -10.36 7.48
C ALA A 58 -0.80 -10.11 8.71
N GLY A 59 -0.28 -9.46 9.75
CA GLY A 59 -1.02 -9.12 10.96
C GLY A 59 -2.10 -8.07 10.71
N PRO A 60 -3.27 -8.19 11.39
CA PRO A 60 -4.37 -7.22 11.25
C PRO A 60 -4.11 -5.90 11.99
N GLY A 61 -2.98 -5.77 12.69
CA GLY A 61 -2.68 -4.64 13.56
C GLY A 61 -3.27 -4.82 14.95
N ASN A 62 -3.80 -3.74 15.53
CA ASN A 62 -4.36 -3.74 16.88
C ASN A 62 -5.90 -3.76 16.85
N ASP A 63 -6.49 -4.24 17.94
CA ASP A 63 -7.93 -4.14 18.20
C ASP A 63 -8.36 -2.69 18.51
N SER A 64 -9.66 -2.47 18.72
CA SER A 64 -10.21 -1.15 19.06
C SER A 64 -9.73 -0.58 20.42
N LYS A 65 -9.09 -1.40 21.26
CA LYS A 65 -8.51 -1.01 22.55
C LYS A 65 -7.00 -0.78 22.46
N GLY A 66 -6.40 -0.99 21.26
CA GLY A 66 -4.97 -0.83 21.04
C GLY A 66 -4.13 -2.08 21.32
N ASN A 67 -4.74 -3.24 21.62
CA ASN A 67 -4.01 -4.48 21.87
C ASN A 67 -3.71 -5.20 20.55
N PRO A 68 -2.50 -5.73 20.33
CA PRO A 68 -2.19 -6.53 19.15
C PRO A 68 -2.94 -7.85 19.18
N PHE A 69 -3.43 -8.31 18.02
CA PHE A 69 -4.06 -9.62 17.87
C PHE A 69 -3.05 -10.76 17.97
N TYR A 70 -1.83 -10.54 17.57
CA TYR A 70 -0.73 -11.50 17.58
C TYR A 70 0.54 -10.86 18.10
N ARG A 71 1.45 -11.67 18.65
CA ARG A 71 2.79 -11.20 18.99
C ARG A 71 3.60 -10.92 17.72
N PRO A 72 4.60 -10.06 17.76
CA PRO A 72 5.33 -9.60 16.56
C PRO A 72 5.92 -10.73 15.70
N TYR A 73 6.27 -11.86 16.27
CA TYR A 73 6.96 -12.97 15.60
C TYR A 73 6.14 -14.27 15.55
N ASP A 74 4.86 -14.27 15.96
CA ASP A 74 4.00 -15.46 15.92
C ASP A 74 3.92 -16.11 14.53
N ALA A 75 4.00 -15.31 13.46
CA ALA A 75 4.04 -15.83 12.10
C ALA A 75 5.34 -16.60 11.81
N GLN A 76 6.48 -16.14 12.32
CA GLN A 76 7.77 -16.83 12.16
C GLN A 76 7.79 -18.14 12.97
N GLU A 77 7.28 -18.12 14.21
CA GLU A 77 7.17 -19.29 15.06
C GLU A 77 6.31 -20.37 14.40
N LEU A 78 5.08 -20.00 13.97
CA LEU A 78 4.17 -20.94 13.32
C LEU A 78 4.77 -21.54 12.04
N LEU A 79 5.39 -20.72 11.19
CA LEU A 79 6.01 -21.23 9.98
C LEU A 79 7.18 -22.16 10.28
N ASN A 80 7.97 -21.89 11.31
CA ASN A 80 9.07 -22.75 11.71
C ASN A 80 8.58 -24.12 12.19
N ASP A 81 7.43 -24.17 12.88
CA ASP A 81 6.82 -25.43 13.33
C ASP A 81 6.37 -26.30 12.14
N TYR A 82 5.91 -25.68 11.05
CA TYR A 82 5.41 -26.36 9.85
C TYR A 82 6.39 -26.40 8.68
N LYS A 83 7.65 -25.96 8.84
CA LYS A 83 8.60 -25.83 7.72
C LYS A 83 8.87 -27.13 6.97
N GLU A 84 8.93 -28.26 7.70
CA GLU A 84 9.17 -29.56 7.09
C GLU A 84 7.96 -30.04 6.28
N GLU A 85 6.75 -29.81 6.78
CA GLU A 85 5.50 -30.16 6.11
C GLU A 85 5.29 -29.30 4.86
N ILE A 86 5.51 -27.99 4.96
CA ILE A 86 5.40 -27.06 3.83
C ILE A 86 6.54 -27.29 2.86
N GLY A 87 7.74 -27.64 3.33
CA GLY A 87 8.94 -27.88 2.53
C GLY A 87 9.46 -26.61 1.85
N ILE A 88 9.53 -25.49 2.59
CA ILE A 88 10.14 -24.23 2.19
C ILE A 88 10.98 -23.68 3.36
N GLY A 89 12.16 -23.18 3.07
CA GLY A 89 13.03 -22.55 4.07
C GLY A 89 12.46 -21.20 4.54
N ILE A 90 12.56 -20.94 5.84
CA ILE A 90 12.10 -19.68 6.43
C ILE A 90 13.30 -18.80 6.74
N VAL A 91 13.28 -17.56 6.26
CA VAL A 91 14.26 -16.52 6.58
C VAL A 91 13.58 -15.51 7.49
N PRO A 92 13.79 -15.62 8.83
CA PRO A 92 13.18 -14.69 9.78
C PRO A 92 13.86 -13.33 9.66
N PHE A 93 13.08 -12.27 9.52
CA PHE A 93 13.55 -10.90 9.49
C PHE A 93 13.17 -10.18 10.77
N GLN A 94 14.15 -9.57 11.42
CA GLN A 94 13.95 -8.76 12.61
C GLN A 94 13.49 -7.35 12.24
N PHE A 95 13.01 -6.61 13.24
CA PHE A 95 12.65 -5.20 13.04
C PHE A 95 13.90 -4.36 12.86
N MET A 96 14.11 -3.86 11.65
CA MET A 96 15.27 -3.04 11.30
C MET A 96 15.00 -1.57 11.56
N VAL A 97 15.95 -0.88 12.16
CA VAL A 97 15.91 0.55 12.42
C VAL A 97 17.17 1.22 11.88
N TYR A 98 17.05 2.48 11.48
CA TYR A 98 18.18 3.26 11.00
C TYR A 98 18.90 3.93 12.17
N THR A 99 20.23 3.79 12.22
CA THR A 99 21.10 4.41 13.23
C THR A 99 21.92 5.55 12.61
N PRO A 100 21.57 6.82 12.89
CA PRO A 100 22.24 7.97 12.26
C PRO A 100 23.73 8.09 12.60
N GLY A 101 24.14 7.55 13.75
CA GLY A 101 25.54 7.61 14.18
C GLY A 101 26.49 6.79 13.28
N ASP A 102 25.99 5.68 12.73
CA ASP A 102 26.78 4.77 11.89
C ASP A 102 26.36 4.81 10.42
N ASP A 103 25.30 5.53 10.10
CA ASP A 103 24.67 5.54 8.77
C ASP A 103 24.31 4.13 8.28
N LYS A 104 23.67 3.33 9.16
CA LYS A 104 23.35 1.92 8.89
C LYS A 104 21.99 1.52 9.42
N TYR A 105 21.47 0.45 8.83
CA TYR A 105 20.32 -0.27 9.39
C TYR A 105 20.80 -1.41 10.28
N LYS A 106 20.23 -1.48 11.47
CA LYS A 106 20.49 -2.56 12.45
C LYS A 106 19.19 -3.16 12.96
N PRO A 107 19.18 -4.44 13.35
CA PRO A 107 18.07 -4.97 14.13
C PRO A 107 17.89 -4.19 15.43
N LEU A 108 16.65 -3.83 15.79
CA LEU A 108 16.34 -3.10 17.01
C LEU A 108 16.93 -3.80 18.27
N GLU A 109 16.91 -5.13 18.27
CA GLU A 109 17.40 -5.96 19.38
C GLU A 109 18.94 -5.93 19.55
N MET A 110 19.67 -5.46 18.53
CA MET A 110 21.12 -5.34 18.53
C MET A 110 21.63 -3.94 18.90
N LEU A 111 20.71 -3.00 19.19
CA LEU A 111 21.11 -1.65 19.59
C LEU A 111 21.71 -1.65 20.99
N ALA A 112 22.75 -0.83 21.18
CA ALA A 112 23.28 -0.55 22.51
C ALA A 112 22.27 0.27 23.33
N ASP A 113 22.33 0.14 24.65
CA ASP A 113 21.49 0.95 25.55
C ASP A 113 21.66 2.45 25.24
N LYS A 114 20.52 3.12 24.95
CA LYS A 114 20.42 4.54 24.58
C LYS A 114 20.96 4.92 23.20
N GLU A 115 21.28 3.95 22.32
CA GLU A 115 21.61 4.26 20.92
C GLU A 115 20.39 4.89 20.22
N LYS A 116 20.59 6.06 19.59
CA LYS A 116 19.51 6.75 18.87
C LYS A 116 19.22 6.05 17.57
N TYR A 117 17.95 5.83 17.30
CA TYR A 117 17.51 5.27 16.03
C TYR A 117 16.31 6.05 15.46
N LEU A 118 16.07 5.90 14.18
CA LEU A 118 14.98 6.48 13.44
C LEU A 118 14.17 5.37 12.73
N THR A 119 12.88 5.59 12.64
CA THR A 119 11.95 4.75 11.88
C THR A 119 10.91 5.63 11.21
N ILE A 120 10.36 5.17 10.10
CA ILE A 120 9.16 5.76 9.49
C ILE A 120 8.16 4.63 9.31
N SER A 121 7.01 4.73 9.93
CA SER A 121 5.92 3.80 9.75
C SER A 121 5.23 4.03 8.39
N GLY A 122 4.50 3.02 7.89
CA GLY A 122 3.71 3.19 6.67
C GLY A 122 2.65 4.30 6.76
N THR A 123 2.17 4.62 7.96
CA THR A 123 1.24 5.73 8.20
C THR A 123 1.96 7.08 8.09
N GLU A 124 3.11 7.22 8.72
CA GLU A 124 3.95 8.43 8.62
C GLU A 124 4.38 8.68 7.18
N LEU A 125 4.82 7.65 6.45
CA LEU A 125 5.15 7.77 5.03
C LEU A 125 3.96 8.29 4.20
N ARG A 126 2.75 7.75 4.44
CA ARG A 126 1.56 8.24 3.77
C ARG A 126 1.25 9.68 4.10
N ASN A 127 1.44 10.09 5.36
CA ASN A 127 1.25 11.49 5.78
C ASN A 127 2.24 12.43 5.08
N LEU A 128 3.53 12.08 5.04
CA LEU A 128 4.55 12.87 4.31
C LEU A 128 4.17 13.04 2.84
N LEU A 129 3.71 11.97 2.18
CA LEU A 129 3.24 12.04 0.80
C LEU A 129 1.98 12.91 0.67
N ASP A 130 1.04 12.81 1.59
CA ASP A 130 -0.24 13.54 1.56
C ASP A 130 -0.05 15.04 1.81
N THR A 131 0.91 15.41 2.66
CA THR A 131 1.30 16.81 2.90
C THR A 131 2.25 17.37 1.86
N GLY A 132 2.95 16.52 1.12
CA GLY A 132 3.99 16.90 0.16
C GLY A 132 5.35 17.15 0.78
N GLU A 133 5.53 16.79 2.04
CA GLU A 133 6.81 16.88 2.75
C GLU A 133 7.87 15.95 2.16
N ASP A 134 9.13 16.22 2.47
CA ASP A 134 10.22 15.40 1.96
C ASP A 134 10.36 14.10 2.76
N ILE A 135 10.60 13.03 2.02
CA ILE A 135 10.94 11.72 2.58
C ILE A 135 12.45 11.69 2.77
N PRO A 136 12.96 11.41 3.98
CA PRO A 136 14.39 11.41 4.25
C PRO A 136 15.17 10.39 3.40
N ASP A 137 16.35 10.76 2.94
CA ASP A 137 17.19 9.93 2.06
C ASP A 137 17.62 8.60 2.70
N TRP A 138 17.73 8.57 4.02
CA TRP A 138 18.03 7.33 4.75
C TRP A 138 16.90 6.31 4.70
N PHE A 139 15.65 6.73 4.41
CA PHE A 139 14.49 5.83 4.47
C PHE A 139 14.38 4.94 3.24
N THR A 140 14.61 5.47 2.05
CA THR A 140 14.50 4.72 0.79
C THR A 140 15.24 5.41 -0.34
N TYR A 141 15.42 4.70 -1.44
CA TYR A 141 16.13 5.20 -2.62
C TYR A 141 15.40 6.37 -3.31
N PRO A 142 16.13 7.35 -3.89
CA PRO A 142 15.56 8.50 -4.57
C PRO A 142 14.57 8.13 -5.69
N GLU A 143 14.85 7.05 -6.43
CA GLU A 143 13.98 6.54 -7.51
C GLU A 143 12.64 6.07 -6.95
N VAL A 144 12.65 5.42 -5.79
CA VAL A 144 11.43 4.99 -5.08
C VAL A 144 10.64 6.20 -4.59
N VAL A 145 11.31 7.21 -4.02
CA VAL A 145 10.67 8.47 -3.60
C VAL A 145 9.97 9.16 -4.78
N ARG A 146 10.65 9.24 -5.93
CA ARG A 146 10.10 9.83 -7.16
C ARG A 146 8.83 9.12 -7.60
N GLU A 147 8.85 7.80 -7.61
CA GLU A 147 7.69 6.99 -7.98
C GLU A 147 6.55 7.08 -6.96
N LEU A 148 6.86 7.10 -5.67
CA LEU A 148 5.87 7.30 -4.61
C LEU A 148 5.19 8.67 -4.74
N LYS A 149 5.94 9.74 -4.93
CA LYS A 149 5.40 11.10 -5.15
C LYS A 149 4.56 11.18 -6.43
N ARG A 150 4.94 10.44 -7.49
CA ARG A 150 4.18 10.36 -8.75
C ARG A 150 2.85 9.61 -8.58
N SER A 151 2.88 8.45 -7.92
CA SER A 151 1.70 7.59 -7.72
C SER A 151 0.77 8.08 -6.62
N ARG A 152 1.31 8.81 -5.65
CA ARG A 152 0.57 9.41 -4.54
C ARG A 152 0.96 10.89 -4.36
N PRO A 153 0.52 11.79 -5.25
CA PRO A 153 0.80 13.22 -5.09
C PRO A 153 0.11 13.77 -3.83
N PRO A 154 0.54 14.94 -3.34
CA PRO A 154 -0.08 15.61 -2.21
C PRO A 154 -1.60 15.80 -2.38
N LEU A 155 -2.35 15.85 -1.27
CA LEU A 155 -3.82 15.91 -1.29
C LEU A 155 -4.34 17.08 -2.12
N ASN A 156 -3.69 18.25 -2.03
CA ASN A 156 -4.06 19.44 -2.81
C ASN A 156 -3.83 19.29 -4.32
N MET A 157 -3.06 18.28 -4.75
CA MET A 157 -2.79 17.98 -6.16
C MET A 157 -3.64 16.82 -6.71
N ARG A 158 -4.40 16.14 -5.86
CA ARG A 158 -5.26 15.01 -6.29
C ARG A 158 -6.57 15.49 -6.86
N GLY A 159 -7.14 14.69 -7.76
CA GLY A 159 -8.53 14.83 -8.18
C GLY A 159 -9.47 14.58 -7.00
N PHE A 160 -10.64 15.21 -7.04
CA PHE A 160 -11.71 14.98 -6.08
C PHE A 160 -13.04 14.87 -6.81
N THR A 161 -14.02 14.24 -6.15
CA THR A 161 -15.37 14.11 -6.66
C THR A 161 -16.35 14.83 -5.72
N ILE A 162 -17.18 15.70 -6.27
CA ILE A 162 -18.29 16.29 -5.55
C ILE A 162 -19.56 15.53 -5.95
N PHE A 163 -20.21 14.92 -4.96
CA PHE A 163 -21.41 14.11 -5.18
C PHE A 163 -22.63 14.85 -4.64
N PHE A 164 -23.54 15.27 -5.55
CA PHE A 164 -24.78 15.92 -5.20
C PHE A 164 -25.88 14.90 -4.94
N THR A 165 -26.51 14.97 -3.77
CA THR A 165 -27.65 14.13 -3.39
C THR A 165 -28.88 14.99 -3.14
N GLY A 166 -30.07 14.41 -3.28
CA GLY A 166 -31.35 15.08 -3.02
C GLY A 166 -32.47 14.55 -3.89
N LEU A 167 -33.69 14.97 -3.59
CA LEU A 167 -34.90 14.57 -4.32
C LEU A 167 -34.90 15.11 -5.75
N SER A 168 -35.74 14.52 -6.61
CA SER A 168 -35.97 15.05 -7.95
C SER A 168 -36.51 16.50 -7.86
N GLY A 169 -36.01 17.37 -8.73
CA GLY A 169 -36.39 18.80 -8.73
C GLY A 169 -35.72 19.66 -7.63
N SER A 170 -34.81 19.12 -6.79
CA SER A 170 -34.17 19.90 -5.73
C SER A 170 -33.04 20.84 -6.20
N GLY A 171 -32.83 21.00 -7.49
CA GLY A 171 -31.82 21.92 -8.04
C GLY A 171 -30.40 21.33 -8.16
N LYS A 172 -30.21 20.02 -7.98
CA LYS A 172 -28.86 19.37 -8.06
C LYS A 172 -28.09 19.71 -9.34
N SER A 173 -28.72 19.48 -10.49
CA SER A 173 -28.10 19.72 -11.80
C SER A 173 -27.82 21.20 -12.05
N THR A 174 -28.70 22.10 -11.58
CA THR A 174 -28.48 23.55 -11.67
C THR A 174 -27.24 23.99 -10.88
N ILE A 175 -27.10 23.52 -9.62
CA ILE A 175 -25.95 23.83 -8.78
C ILE A 175 -24.68 23.19 -9.33
N ALA A 176 -24.76 21.94 -9.77
CA ALA A 176 -23.61 21.23 -10.34
C ALA A 176 -23.09 21.91 -11.62
N ASN A 177 -23.96 22.36 -12.50
CA ASN A 177 -23.58 23.13 -13.70
C ASN A 177 -22.93 24.48 -13.34
N GLY A 178 -23.51 25.22 -12.40
CA GLY A 178 -22.92 26.48 -11.95
C GLY A 178 -21.53 26.30 -11.31
N LEU A 179 -21.37 25.25 -10.51
CA LEU A 179 -20.08 24.92 -9.91
C LEU A 179 -19.06 24.48 -10.97
N MET A 180 -19.48 23.66 -11.96
CA MET A 180 -18.62 23.25 -13.07
C MET A 180 -18.06 24.45 -13.82
N ILE A 181 -18.91 25.42 -14.17
CA ILE A 181 -18.49 26.65 -14.87
C ILE A 181 -17.45 27.38 -14.04
N LYS A 182 -17.71 27.58 -12.75
CA LYS A 182 -16.78 28.27 -11.85
C LYS A 182 -15.43 27.55 -11.72
N LEU A 183 -15.41 26.23 -11.63
CA LEU A 183 -14.17 25.45 -11.58
C LEU A 183 -13.39 25.49 -12.93
N LEU A 184 -14.09 25.54 -14.05
CA LEU A 184 -13.48 25.71 -15.37
C LEU A 184 -12.87 27.12 -15.54
N GLU A 185 -13.53 28.16 -15.03
CA GLU A 185 -12.99 29.53 -15.03
C GLU A 185 -11.71 29.66 -14.20
N GLU A 186 -11.58 28.94 -13.08
CA GLU A 186 -10.36 28.87 -12.30
C GLU A 186 -9.19 28.21 -13.04
N GLY A 187 -9.50 27.33 -14.02
CA GLY A 187 -8.53 26.77 -14.97
C GLY A 187 -7.44 25.86 -14.39
N SER A 188 -7.49 25.55 -13.10
CA SER A 188 -6.44 24.78 -12.42
C SER A 188 -6.48 23.28 -12.70
N ARG A 189 -7.64 22.74 -13.13
CA ARG A 189 -7.87 21.29 -13.32
C ARG A 189 -8.91 21.01 -14.38
N PRO A 190 -8.81 19.86 -15.09
CA PRO A 190 -9.92 19.39 -15.91
C PRO A 190 -11.13 19.03 -15.04
N VAL A 191 -12.32 19.40 -15.51
CA VAL A 191 -13.59 19.17 -14.80
C VAL A 191 -14.50 18.33 -15.67
N THR A 192 -15.11 17.29 -15.12
CA THR A 192 -16.10 16.45 -15.79
C THR A 192 -17.38 16.43 -14.97
N LEU A 193 -18.51 16.77 -15.59
CA LEU A 193 -19.83 16.63 -15.00
C LEU A 193 -20.44 15.29 -15.43
N LEU A 194 -20.84 14.49 -14.46
CA LEU A 194 -21.58 13.26 -14.66
C LEU A 194 -23.01 13.45 -14.14
N ASP A 195 -23.93 13.82 -15.02
CA ASP A 195 -25.35 13.86 -14.70
C ASP A 195 -25.97 12.47 -14.88
N GLY A 196 -26.61 11.95 -13.83
CA GLY A 196 -27.18 10.61 -13.83
C GLY A 196 -28.26 10.38 -14.91
N ASP A 197 -28.97 11.41 -15.33
CA ASP A 197 -29.98 11.29 -16.40
C ASP A 197 -29.31 11.13 -17.77
N ILE A 198 -28.25 11.90 -18.01
CA ILE A 198 -27.45 11.78 -19.25
C ILE A 198 -26.71 10.44 -19.28
N VAL A 199 -26.06 10.05 -18.16
CA VAL A 199 -25.33 8.78 -18.08
C VAL A 199 -26.26 7.59 -18.35
N ARG A 200 -27.45 7.58 -17.76
CA ARG A 200 -28.44 6.52 -18.01
C ARG A 200 -28.91 6.47 -19.49
N THR A 201 -29.03 7.60 -20.13
CA THR A 201 -29.43 7.64 -21.56
C THR A 201 -28.42 6.90 -22.45
N HIS A 202 -27.12 6.98 -22.11
CA HIS A 202 -26.06 6.43 -22.96
C HIS A 202 -25.53 5.07 -22.51
N LEU A 203 -25.58 4.73 -21.21
CA LEU A 203 -24.99 3.51 -20.67
C LEU A 203 -26.01 2.45 -20.23
N SER A 204 -27.23 2.85 -19.90
CA SER A 204 -28.23 1.93 -19.33
C SER A 204 -29.65 2.39 -19.65
N SER A 205 -29.91 2.79 -20.89
CA SER A 205 -31.19 3.29 -21.32
C SER A 205 -32.33 2.24 -21.23
N GLU A 206 -31.99 0.97 -21.28
CA GLU A 206 -32.88 -0.18 -21.10
C GLU A 206 -33.29 -0.46 -19.66
N LEU A 207 -32.58 0.14 -18.67
CA LEU A 207 -32.80 -0.11 -17.24
C LEU A 207 -33.74 0.94 -16.65
N GLY A 208 -34.77 0.47 -15.94
CA GLY A 208 -35.69 1.33 -15.19
C GLY A 208 -35.26 1.50 -13.72
N PHE A 209 -36.19 2.02 -12.90
CA PHE A 209 -35.94 2.32 -11.47
C PHE A 209 -36.32 1.19 -10.51
N SER A 210 -36.64 -0.02 -11.01
CA SER A 210 -36.92 -1.16 -10.13
C SER A 210 -35.69 -1.55 -9.28
N LYS A 211 -35.97 -2.19 -8.15
CA LYS A 211 -34.88 -2.68 -7.27
C LYS A 211 -33.90 -3.57 -8.04
N LYS A 212 -34.42 -4.44 -8.92
CA LYS A 212 -33.62 -5.33 -9.77
C LYS A 212 -32.71 -4.55 -10.72
N HIS A 213 -33.26 -3.53 -11.41
CA HIS A 213 -32.48 -2.72 -12.36
C HIS A 213 -31.44 -1.81 -11.68
N ARG A 214 -31.64 -1.47 -10.40
CA ARG A 214 -30.65 -0.69 -9.63
C ARG A 214 -29.50 -1.52 -9.07
N SER A 215 -29.61 -2.84 -9.10
CA SER A 215 -28.59 -3.77 -8.63
C SER A 215 -27.73 -4.39 -9.74
N LEU A 216 -28.04 -4.07 -11.00
CA LEU A 216 -27.23 -4.36 -12.19
C LEU A 216 -26.21 -3.27 -12.43
#